data_cf27eec85f0c9e3a56ddcc1a86155e8c
#
_entry.id   cf27eec85f0c9e3a56ddcc1a86155e8c
#
_cell.length_a   1.000
_cell.length_b   1.000
_cell.length_c   1.000
_cell.angle_alpha   90.00
_cell.angle_beta   90.00
_cell.angle_gamma   90.00
#
_symmetry.space_group_name_H-M   'P 1'
#
loop_
_entity.id
_entity.type
_entity.pdbx_description
1 polymer ?
#
loop_
_entity_poly.entity_id
_entity_poly.type
_entity_poly.pdbx_seq_one_letter_code
_entity_poly.pdbx_strand_id
1 'polypeptide(L)'
;LNYPVIRHIVEYAEKNKQAHSIQYSVVTNLTLLSDEMLDFFEQYDVRISTSLDGNSELHNANRSDRLGVGSFENVVAAIKKIQARNLPIGAIQTTTRQSLSKSKQIIDTYRELGFQSVFIRPLTKLGTAIPNWNEIGYSASEFVQFYRECLSYILELNKQGKPFSEGHAGIFLSKILSGQAQNYMELRSPCGAAIGQAAYYFNGDVYTCDEGRM
;
A
#
# COMPACT_ATOMS: atom_id res chain seq x y z
N LEU A 1 11.80 -9.62 -1.81
CA LEU A 1 12.70 -8.45 -1.79
C LEU A 1 14.11 -8.83 -2.23
N ASN A 2 14.73 -7.99 -3.05
CA ASN A 2 16.16 -8.07 -3.33
C ASN A 2 16.88 -7.15 -2.34
N TYR A 3 17.11 -7.63 -1.13
CA TYR A 3 17.68 -6.82 -0.06
C TYR A 3 19.07 -6.23 -0.37
N PRO A 4 20.02 -6.97 -0.98
CA PRO A 4 21.31 -6.39 -1.38
C PRO A 4 21.17 -5.15 -2.28
N VAL A 5 20.22 -5.17 -3.21
CA VAL A 5 19.97 -4.02 -4.10
C VAL A 5 19.36 -2.85 -3.32
N ILE A 6 18.38 -3.11 -2.45
CA ILE A 6 17.78 -2.07 -1.60
C ILE A 6 18.86 -1.41 -0.75
N ARG A 7 19.68 -2.21 -0.09
CA ARG A 7 20.79 -1.74 0.74
C ARG A 7 21.76 -0.86 -0.06
N HIS A 8 22.18 -1.34 -1.22
CA HIS A 8 23.07 -0.58 -2.11
C HIS A 8 22.48 0.77 -2.50
N ILE A 9 21.21 0.81 -2.91
CA ILE A 9 20.53 2.05 -3.32
C ILE A 9 20.49 3.05 -2.17
N VAL A 10 20.08 2.61 -0.98
CA VAL A 10 19.96 3.51 0.18
C VAL A 10 21.34 4.02 0.62
N GLU A 11 22.33 3.15 0.75
CA GLU A 11 23.70 3.53 1.15
C GLU A 11 24.34 4.46 0.11
N TYR A 12 24.13 4.20 -1.19
CA TYR A 12 24.62 5.08 -2.27
C TYR A 12 23.92 6.45 -2.22
N ALA A 13 22.61 6.48 -2.04
CA ALA A 13 21.86 7.73 -1.93
C ALA A 13 22.30 8.54 -0.72
N GLU A 14 22.46 7.92 0.44
CA GLU A 14 22.96 8.59 1.67
C GLU A 14 24.33 9.21 1.47
N LYS A 15 25.25 8.48 0.84
CA LYS A 15 26.60 8.97 0.52
C LYS A 15 26.61 10.17 -0.41
N ASN A 16 25.63 10.26 -1.33
CA ASN A 16 25.62 11.25 -2.43
C ASN A 16 24.53 12.33 -2.27
N LYS A 17 23.70 12.29 -1.23
CA LYS A 17 22.53 13.19 -1.10
C LYS A 17 22.87 14.66 -0.92
N GLN A 18 24.13 15.02 -0.61
CA GLN A 18 24.56 16.39 -0.34
C GLN A 18 23.63 17.09 0.68
N ALA A 19 23.02 18.23 0.30
CA ALA A 19 22.05 18.98 1.11
C ALA A 19 20.60 18.54 0.91
N HIS A 20 20.34 17.48 0.13
CA HIS A 20 18.98 17.01 -0.13
C HIS A 20 18.48 16.08 0.98
N SER A 21 17.20 16.22 1.34
CA SER A 21 16.50 15.27 2.18
C SER A 21 15.91 14.18 1.31
N ILE A 22 16.21 12.92 1.61
CA ILE A 22 15.68 11.76 0.90
C ILE A 22 14.79 10.97 1.86
N GLN A 23 13.60 10.59 1.42
CA GLN A 23 12.71 9.68 2.13
C GLN A 23 12.70 8.33 1.42
N TYR A 24 12.94 7.28 2.19
CA TYR A 24 12.93 5.91 1.69
C TYR A 24 11.61 5.23 2.05
N SER A 25 11.10 4.43 1.12
CA SER A 25 9.96 3.57 1.40
C SER A 25 10.09 2.24 0.66
N VAL A 26 9.57 1.18 1.26
CA VAL A 26 9.50 -0.15 0.66
C VAL A 26 8.09 -0.69 0.73
N VAL A 27 7.61 -1.21 -0.38
CA VAL A 27 6.35 -1.97 -0.43
C VAL A 27 6.68 -3.43 -0.62
N THR A 28 6.23 -4.28 0.29
CA THR A 28 6.59 -5.70 0.32
C THR A 28 5.48 -6.56 0.90
N ASN A 29 5.41 -7.81 0.49
CA ASN A 29 4.50 -8.80 1.09
C ASN A 29 4.98 -9.34 2.44
N LEU A 30 6.12 -8.88 2.94
CA LEU A 30 6.74 -9.22 4.23
C LEU A 30 7.15 -10.69 4.41
N THR A 31 6.87 -11.59 3.49
CA THR A 31 7.09 -13.04 3.66
C THR A 31 8.55 -13.44 3.85
N LEU A 32 9.48 -12.58 3.45
CA LEU A 32 10.93 -12.80 3.58
C LEU A 32 11.60 -11.77 4.49
N LEU A 33 10.85 -11.12 5.38
CA LEU A 33 11.38 -10.09 6.28
C LEU A 33 12.27 -10.72 7.36
N SER A 34 13.54 -10.28 7.41
CA SER A 34 14.51 -10.69 8.43
C SER A 34 14.75 -9.59 9.47
N ASP A 35 15.38 -9.96 10.60
CA ASP A 35 15.80 -8.97 11.61
C ASP A 35 16.85 -8.02 11.05
N GLU A 36 17.80 -8.51 10.25
CA GLU A 36 18.79 -7.67 9.58
C GLU A 36 18.14 -6.61 8.68
N MET A 37 17.08 -6.97 7.94
CA MET A 37 16.32 -5.99 7.15
C MET A 37 15.65 -4.95 8.03
N LEU A 38 15.08 -5.36 9.16
CA LEU A 38 14.44 -4.43 10.10
C LEU A 38 15.44 -3.48 10.74
N ASP A 39 16.61 -3.97 11.16
CA ASP A 39 17.68 -3.14 11.70
C ASP A 39 18.13 -2.09 10.68
N PHE A 40 18.25 -2.47 9.43
CA PHE A 40 18.59 -1.55 8.33
C PHE A 40 17.48 -0.53 8.06
N PHE A 41 16.22 -0.96 8.05
CA PHE A 41 15.08 -0.06 7.82
C PHE A 41 14.92 0.95 8.96
N GLU A 42 15.18 0.54 10.20
CA GLU A 42 15.21 1.41 11.35
C GLU A 42 16.35 2.44 11.27
N GLN A 43 17.57 1.97 10.93
CA GLN A 43 18.75 2.83 10.82
C GLN A 43 18.57 3.96 9.79
N TYR A 44 17.90 3.70 8.67
CA TYR A 44 17.75 4.63 7.56
C TYR A 44 16.35 5.25 7.44
N ASP A 45 15.50 5.11 8.46
CA ASP A 45 14.11 5.57 8.46
C ASP A 45 13.33 5.13 7.20
N VAL A 46 13.50 3.87 6.80
CA VAL A 46 12.80 3.31 5.64
C VAL A 46 11.36 2.98 6.03
N ARG A 47 10.41 3.68 5.45
CA ARG A 47 8.98 3.43 5.69
C ARG A 47 8.55 2.11 5.06
N ILE A 48 7.86 1.29 5.83
CA ILE A 48 7.41 -0.02 5.39
C ILE A 48 5.91 0.05 5.05
N SER A 49 5.55 -0.48 3.90
CA SER A 49 4.15 -0.72 3.54
C SER A 49 3.97 -2.15 3.05
N THR A 50 2.84 -2.75 3.41
CA THR A 50 2.51 -4.11 2.99
C THR A 50 1.15 -4.17 2.30
N SER A 51 0.83 -5.32 1.76
CA SER A 51 -0.49 -5.62 1.22
C SER A 51 -1.30 -6.43 2.23
N LEU A 52 -2.50 -5.96 2.54
CA LEU A 52 -3.44 -6.66 3.41
C LEU A 52 -4.86 -6.45 2.88
N ASP A 53 -5.48 -7.49 2.32
CA ASP A 53 -6.76 -7.31 1.61
C ASP A 53 -7.99 -7.42 2.53
N GLY A 54 -7.82 -7.76 3.79
CA GLY A 54 -8.84 -7.96 4.80
C GLY A 54 -8.48 -9.10 5.74
N ASN A 55 -9.48 -9.84 6.22
CA ASN A 55 -9.26 -11.02 7.07
C ASN A 55 -8.57 -12.17 6.30
N SER A 56 -8.29 -13.27 6.98
CA SER A 56 -7.59 -14.42 6.40
C SER A 56 -8.28 -14.98 5.15
N GLU A 57 -9.61 -15.05 5.14
CA GLU A 57 -10.39 -15.53 4.02
C GLU A 57 -10.16 -14.68 2.75
N LEU A 58 -10.37 -13.35 2.87
CA LEU A 58 -10.19 -12.42 1.75
C LEU A 58 -8.74 -12.32 1.31
N HIS A 59 -7.83 -12.22 2.25
CA HIS A 59 -6.41 -12.09 1.94
C HIS A 59 -5.89 -13.32 1.22
N ASN A 60 -6.19 -14.52 1.74
CA ASN A 60 -5.71 -15.78 1.17
C ASN A 60 -6.34 -16.12 -0.18
N ALA A 61 -7.58 -15.69 -0.42
CA ALA A 61 -8.21 -15.81 -1.74
C ALA A 61 -7.46 -15.02 -2.83
N ASN A 62 -6.88 -13.88 -2.46
CA ASN A 62 -6.16 -13.00 -3.39
C ASN A 62 -4.64 -13.27 -3.42
N ARG A 63 -4.07 -13.79 -2.32
CA ARG A 63 -2.62 -13.84 -2.09
C ARG A 63 -2.20 -15.19 -1.53
N SER A 64 -2.14 -16.16 -2.42
CA SER A 64 -1.54 -17.46 -2.16
C SER A 64 -0.14 -17.55 -2.78
N ASP A 65 0.67 -18.46 -2.26
CA ASP A 65 1.92 -18.85 -2.89
C ASP A 65 1.68 -19.80 -4.10
N ARG A 66 2.76 -20.27 -4.71
CA ARG A 66 2.68 -21.19 -5.87
C ARG A 66 2.08 -22.55 -5.52
N LEU A 67 2.00 -22.90 -4.24
CA LEU A 67 1.40 -24.13 -3.74
C LEU A 67 -0.04 -23.93 -3.28
N GLY A 68 -0.60 -22.73 -3.45
CA GLY A 68 -1.95 -22.38 -3.01
C GLY A 68 -2.07 -22.10 -1.50
N VAL A 69 -0.96 -21.98 -0.78
CA VAL A 69 -0.97 -21.65 0.65
C VAL A 69 -1.11 -20.15 0.82
N GLY A 70 -2.11 -19.74 1.60
CA GLY A 70 -2.36 -18.32 1.88
C GLY A 70 -1.25 -17.69 2.71
N SER A 71 -1.02 -16.39 2.50
CA SER A 71 0.07 -15.64 3.15
C SER A 71 -0.36 -14.85 4.38
N PHE A 72 -1.63 -14.86 4.76
CA PHE A 72 -2.17 -14.01 5.84
C PHE A 72 -1.42 -14.13 7.16
N GLU A 73 -1.22 -15.35 7.65
CA GLU A 73 -0.59 -15.58 8.95
C GLU A 73 0.86 -15.07 8.98
N ASN A 74 1.60 -15.29 7.90
CA ASN A 74 2.97 -14.80 7.76
C ASN A 74 3.01 -13.26 7.72
N VAL A 75 2.09 -12.64 7.01
CA VAL A 75 1.97 -11.18 6.94
C VAL A 75 1.62 -10.59 8.30
N VAL A 76 0.66 -11.18 9.01
CA VAL A 76 0.25 -10.73 10.35
C VAL A 76 1.39 -10.89 11.37
N ALA A 77 2.10 -12.00 11.34
CA ALA A 77 3.28 -12.21 12.20
C ALA A 77 4.35 -11.14 11.95
N ALA A 78 4.62 -10.83 10.68
CA ALA A 78 5.59 -9.80 10.31
C ALA A 78 5.11 -8.38 10.72
N ILE A 79 3.82 -8.06 10.55
CA ILE A 79 3.23 -6.80 11.03
C ILE A 79 3.46 -6.64 12.53
N LYS A 80 3.12 -7.66 13.33
CA LYS A 80 3.33 -7.65 14.79
C LYS A 80 4.80 -7.48 15.17
N LYS A 81 5.71 -8.10 14.42
CA LYS A 81 7.16 -7.97 14.63
C LYS A 81 7.65 -6.54 14.39
N ILE A 82 7.16 -5.87 13.33
CA ILE A 82 7.47 -4.48 13.03
C ILE A 82 6.91 -3.55 14.11
N GLN A 83 5.66 -3.76 14.52
CA GLN A 83 4.99 -2.97 15.57
C GLN A 83 5.68 -3.13 16.94
N ALA A 84 6.16 -4.32 17.28
CA ALA A 84 6.90 -4.58 18.51
C ALA A 84 8.22 -3.80 18.61
N ARG A 85 8.78 -3.36 17.45
CA ARG A 85 9.93 -2.45 17.37
C ARG A 85 9.54 -0.97 17.33
N ASN A 86 8.24 -0.63 17.45
CA ASN A 86 7.70 0.71 17.28
C ASN A 86 8.00 1.34 15.89
N LEU A 87 8.26 0.51 14.88
CA LEU A 87 8.46 0.98 13.53
C LEU A 87 7.12 1.26 12.84
N PRO A 88 7.01 2.37 12.08
CA PRO A 88 5.79 2.68 11.37
C PRO A 88 5.57 1.70 10.21
N ILE A 89 4.36 1.15 10.13
CA ILE A 89 3.95 0.30 9.02
C ILE A 89 2.61 0.75 8.46
N GLY A 90 2.53 0.87 7.13
CA GLY A 90 1.29 1.07 6.39
C GLY A 90 0.83 -0.23 5.73
N ALA A 91 -0.45 -0.30 5.37
CA ALA A 91 -0.97 -1.41 4.60
C ALA A 91 -1.95 -0.93 3.52
N ILE A 92 -1.88 -1.60 2.37
CA ILE A 92 -2.68 -1.31 1.17
C ILE A 92 -3.66 -2.46 0.97
N GLN A 93 -4.93 -2.14 0.92
CA GLN A 93 -6.01 -3.03 0.56
C GLN A 93 -6.25 -2.97 -0.95
N THR A 94 -6.18 -4.09 -1.65
CA THR A 94 -6.59 -4.18 -3.05
C THR A 94 -7.99 -4.77 -3.12
N THR A 95 -8.93 -3.99 -3.65
CA THR A 95 -10.33 -4.40 -3.75
C THR A 95 -10.50 -5.40 -4.89
N THR A 96 -11.11 -6.54 -4.61
CA THR A 96 -11.60 -7.50 -5.62
C THR A 96 -13.11 -7.62 -5.52
N ARG A 97 -13.75 -8.33 -6.45
CA ARG A 97 -15.21 -8.60 -6.39
C ARG A 97 -15.66 -9.14 -5.04
N GLN A 98 -14.86 -10.02 -4.42
CA GLN A 98 -15.18 -10.60 -3.11
C GLN A 98 -15.13 -9.56 -1.97
N SER A 99 -14.36 -8.49 -2.13
CA SER A 99 -14.26 -7.41 -1.14
C SER A 99 -15.51 -6.54 -1.06
N LEU A 100 -16.29 -6.44 -2.16
CA LEU A 100 -17.37 -5.47 -2.30
C LEU A 100 -18.47 -5.57 -1.23
N SER A 101 -18.73 -6.76 -0.72
CA SER A 101 -19.74 -6.99 0.34
C SER A 101 -19.16 -6.99 1.76
N LYS A 102 -17.87 -6.70 1.93
CA LYS A 102 -17.14 -6.89 3.20
C LYS A 102 -16.49 -5.60 3.73
N SER A 103 -17.07 -4.44 3.40
CA SER A 103 -16.55 -3.11 3.74
C SER A 103 -16.19 -2.95 5.22
N LYS A 104 -17.11 -3.28 6.13
CA LYS A 104 -16.90 -3.18 7.59
C LYS A 104 -15.85 -4.18 8.08
N GLN A 105 -15.92 -5.43 7.62
CA GLN A 105 -14.99 -6.48 8.02
C GLN A 105 -13.54 -6.13 7.66
N ILE A 106 -13.30 -5.54 6.49
CA ILE A 106 -11.97 -5.09 6.08
C ILE A 106 -11.45 -4.04 7.05
N ILE A 107 -12.23 -3.01 7.35
CA ILE A 107 -11.85 -1.94 8.27
C ILE A 107 -11.59 -2.47 9.68
N ASP A 108 -12.45 -3.35 10.18
CA ASP A 108 -12.28 -3.95 11.51
C ASP A 108 -11.02 -4.80 11.58
N THR A 109 -10.69 -5.58 10.53
CA THR A 109 -9.42 -6.33 10.47
C THR A 109 -8.21 -5.41 10.61
N TYR A 110 -8.18 -4.26 9.91
CA TYR A 110 -7.10 -3.30 10.05
C TYR A 110 -6.99 -2.74 11.47
N ARG A 111 -8.12 -2.40 12.09
CA ARG A 111 -8.17 -1.87 13.45
C ARG A 111 -7.71 -2.91 14.48
N GLU A 112 -8.15 -4.15 14.35
CA GLU A 112 -7.74 -5.27 15.21
C GLU A 112 -6.24 -5.55 15.14
N LEU A 113 -5.63 -5.31 13.98
CA LEU A 113 -4.19 -5.40 13.78
C LEU A 113 -3.43 -4.12 14.18
N GLY A 114 -4.11 -3.14 14.79
CA GLY A 114 -3.48 -1.92 15.34
C GLY A 114 -3.23 -0.80 14.33
N PHE A 115 -3.70 -0.94 13.10
CA PHE A 115 -3.62 0.16 12.13
C PHE A 115 -4.56 1.31 12.49
N GLN A 116 -4.11 2.55 12.21
CA GLN A 116 -4.91 3.76 12.37
C GLN A 116 -5.50 4.24 11.04
N SER A 117 -5.17 3.57 9.96
CA SER A 117 -5.63 3.91 8.62
C SER A 117 -5.65 2.70 7.70
N VAL A 118 -6.41 2.82 6.63
CA VAL A 118 -6.40 1.91 5.49
C VAL A 118 -6.16 2.70 4.22
N PHE A 119 -5.49 2.11 3.24
CA PHE A 119 -5.38 2.64 1.88
C PHE A 119 -6.13 1.70 0.94
N ILE A 120 -7.32 2.09 0.53
CA ILE A 120 -8.21 1.26 -0.31
C ILE A 120 -7.91 1.55 -1.77
N ARG A 121 -7.38 0.55 -2.49
CA ARG A 121 -7.09 0.66 -3.92
C ARG A 121 -8.07 -0.13 -4.77
N PRO A 122 -8.57 0.45 -5.87
CA PRO A 122 -9.28 -0.32 -6.88
C PRO A 122 -8.33 -1.33 -7.54
N LEU A 123 -8.88 -2.47 -7.97
CA LEU A 123 -8.14 -3.41 -8.81
C LEU A 123 -7.96 -2.80 -10.20
N THR A 124 -6.70 -2.75 -10.65
CA THR A 124 -6.38 -2.34 -12.02
C THR A 124 -6.36 -3.57 -12.93
N LYS A 125 -6.96 -3.47 -14.11
CA LYS A 125 -7.00 -4.56 -15.10
C LYS A 125 -5.66 -4.68 -15.84
N LEU A 126 -4.62 -5.13 -15.10
CA LEU A 126 -3.26 -5.29 -15.58
C LEU A 126 -2.68 -6.64 -15.13
N GLY A 127 -1.68 -7.14 -15.83
CA GLY A 127 -0.95 -8.35 -15.47
C GLY A 127 -1.88 -9.55 -15.27
N THR A 128 -1.79 -10.20 -14.12
CA THR A 128 -2.61 -11.38 -13.77
C THR A 128 -4.10 -11.10 -13.61
N ALA A 129 -4.50 -9.84 -13.44
CA ALA A 129 -5.92 -9.49 -13.39
C ALA A 129 -6.61 -9.57 -14.75
N ILE A 130 -5.88 -9.46 -15.87
CA ILE A 130 -6.48 -9.53 -17.22
C ILE A 130 -7.21 -10.84 -17.44
N PRO A 131 -6.58 -12.02 -17.37
CA PRO A 131 -7.25 -13.30 -17.62
C PRO A 131 -8.31 -13.64 -16.56
N ASN A 132 -8.18 -13.13 -15.35
CA ASN A 132 -9.07 -13.44 -14.23
C ASN A 132 -10.17 -12.39 -14.02
N TRP A 133 -10.28 -11.39 -14.90
CA TRP A 133 -11.17 -10.23 -14.69
C TRP A 133 -12.64 -10.60 -14.48
N ASN A 134 -13.12 -11.66 -15.13
CA ASN A 134 -14.51 -12.11 -14.98
C ASN A 134 -14.83 -12.59 -13.55
N GLU A 135 -13.83 -13.06 -12.83
CA GLU A 135 -13.98 -13.59 -11.47
C GLU A 135 -13.72 -12.52 -10.41
N ILE A 136 -12.64 -11.74 -10.57
CA ILE A 136 -12.15 -10.80 -9.55
C ILE A 136 -12.48 -9.35 -9.84
N GLY A 137 -12.81 -9.00 -11.10
CA GLY A 137 -13.09 -7.67 -11.55
C GLY A 137 -14.50 -7.20 -11.21
N TYR A 138 -14.72 -5.91 -11.29
CA TYR A 138 -15.99 -5.23 -11.01
C TYR A 138 -16.07 -3.93 -11.82
N SER A 139 -17.25 -3.29 -11.85
CA SER A 139 -17.46 -1.99 -12.47
C SER A 139 -17.04 -0.84 -11.56
N ALA A 140 -16.78 0.32 -12.16
CA ALA A 140 -16.46 1.53 -11.38
C ALA A 140 -17.60 1.92 -10.41
N SER A 141 -18.86 1.71 -10.80
CA SER A 141 -20.01 1.99 -9.93
C SER A 141 -20.06 1.07 -8.70
N GLU A 142 -19.74 -0.21 -8.86
CA GLU A 142 -19.65 -1.15 -7.73
C GLU A 142 -18.52 -0.75 -6.77
N PHE A 143 -17.36 -0.33 -7.29
CA PHE A 143 -16.28 0.18 -6.45
C PHE A 143 -16.69 1.43 -5.68
N VAL A 144 -17.31 2.41 -6.34
CA VAL A 144 -17.75 3.65 -5.69
C VAL A 144 -18.75 3.37 -4.58
N GLN A 145 -19.67 2.41 -4.78
CA GLN A 145 -20.61 1.99 -3.74
C GLN A 145 -19.89 1.38 -2.53
N PHE A 146 -19.00 0.42 -2.77
CA PHE A 146 -18.17 -0.18 -1.73
C PHE A 146 -17.35 0.86 -0.97
N TYR A 147 -16.68 1.75 -1.70
CA TYR A 147 -15.86 2.81 -1.10
C TYR A 147 -16.69 3.76 -0.24
N ARG A 148 -17.90 4.12 -0.68
CA ARG A 148 -18.84 4.92 0.09
C ARG A 148 -19.24 4.23 1.40
N GLU A 149 -19.48 2.93 1.38
CA GLU A 149 -19.78 2.15 2.57
C GLU A 149 -18.59 2.13 3.55
N CYS A 150 -17.36 1.94 3.03
CA CYS A 150 -16.15 2.03 3.85
C CYS A 150 -16.03 3.40 4.53
N LEU A 151 -16.18 4.50 3.77
CA LEU A 151 -16.09 5.86 4.32
C LEU A 151 -17.19 6.15 5.34
N SER A 152 -18.43 5.70 5.07
CA SER A 152 -19.54 5.87 6.01
C SER A 152 -19.25 5.19 7.33
N TYR A 153 -18.72 3.96 7.30
CA TYR A 153 -18.35 3.22 8.50
C TYR A 153 -17.18 3.89 9.24
N ILE A 154 -16.16 4.37 8.55
CA ILE A 154 -15.05 5.12 9.14
C ILE A 154 -15.57 6.40 9.84
N LEU A 155 -16.49 7.12 9.22
CA LEU A 155 -17.11 8.31 9.84
C LEU A 155 -17.91 7.96 11.11
N GLU A 156 -18.62 6.84 11.11
CA GLU A 156 -19.32 6.34 12.31
C GLU A 156 -18.33 6.03 13.44
N LEU A 157 -17.23 5.35 13.14
CA LEU A 157 -16.16 5.07 14.10
C LEU A 157 -15.57 6.36 14.69
N ASN A 158 -15.27 7.34 13.85
CA ASN A 158 -14.73 8.62 14.28
C ASN A 158 -15.70 9.39 15.20
N LYS A 159 -17.00 9.37 14.90
CA LYS A 159 -18.04 9.95 15.77
C LYS A 159 -18.12 9.26 17.11
N GLN A 160 -17.77 7.98 17.21
CA GLN A 160 -17.71 7.20 18.45
C GLN A 160 -16.41 7.40 19.23
N GLY A 161 -15.52 8.31 18.80
CA GLY A 161 -14.22 8.51 19.44
C GLY A 161 -13.19 7.41 19.13
N LYS A 162 -13.39 6.65 18.07
CA LYS A 162 -12.48 5.61 17.57
C LYS A 162 -11.81 6.10 16.28
N PRO A 163 -10.75 6.92 16.37
CA PRO A 163 -10.16 7.56 15.20
C PRO A 163 -9.62 6.53 14.22
N PHE A 164 -10.02 6.69 12.97
CA PHE A 164 -9.54 5.89 11.84
C PHE A 164 -9.63 6.70 10.55
N SER A 165 -8.69 6.50 9.62
CA SER A 165 -8.66 7.27 8.39
C SER A 165 -8.55 6.38 7.14
N GLU A 166 -8.89 6.95 5.99
CA GLU A 166 -8.70 6.34 4.68
C GLU A 166 -7.77 7.23 3.84
N GLY A 167 -6.77 6.61 3.21
CA GLY A 167 -5.67 7.33 2.58
C GLY A 167 -6.10 8.21 1.39
N HIS A 168 -6.87 7.69 0.44
CA HIS A 168 -7.34 8.49 -0.70
C HIS A 168 -8.26 9.64 -0.26
N ALA A 169 -9.19 9.37 0.66
CA ALA A 169 -10.06 10.42 1.20
C ALA A 169 -9.25 11.54 1.85
N GLY A 170 -8.18 11.19 2.60
CA GLY A 170 -7.27 12.18 3.18
C GLY A 170 -6.58 13.04 2.12
N ILE A 171 -6.08 12.43 1.04
CA ILE A 171 -5.44 13.13 -0.08
C ILE A 171 -6.44 14.04 -0.80
N PHE A 172 -7.67 13.58 -1.09
CA PHE A 172 -8.70 14.40 -1.72
C PHE A 172 -9.10 15.60 -0.84
N LEU A 173 -9.33 15.36 0.45
CA LEU A 173 -9.67 16.43 1.39
C LEU A 173 -8.55 17.46 1.49
N SER A 174 -7.30 17.02 1.58
CA SER A 174 -6.15 17.90 1.59
C SER A 174 -6.08 18.75 0.32
N LYS A 175 -6.29 18.15 -0.85
CA LYS A 175 -6.31 18.89 -2.12
C LYS A 175 -7.44 19.92 -2.20
N ILE A 176 -8.61 19.59 -1.69
CA ILE A 176 -9.79 20.48 -1.72
C ILE A 176 -9.63 21.64 -0.71
N LEU A 177 -9.15 21.32 0.50
CA LEU A 177 -9.19 22.27 1.61
C LEU A 177 -7.93 23.12 1.75
N SER A 178 -6.74 22.59 1.40
CA SER A 178 -5.48 23.30 1.63
C SER A 178 -5.03 24.18 0.45
N GLY A 179 -5.56 23.97 -0.75
CA GLY A 179 -5.08 24.63 -1.97
C GLY A 179 -3.65 24.29 -2.38
N GLN A 180 -2.98 23.39 -1.64
CA GLN A 180 -1.62 22.97 -1.93
C GLN A 180 -1.57 21.85 -2.98
N ALA A 181 -0.50 21.85 -3.77
CA ALA A 181 -0.25 20.76 -4.71
C ALA A 181 0.01 19.47 -3.92
N GLN A 182 -0.76 18.43 -4.23
CA GLN A 182 -0.53 17.11 -3.66
C GLN A 182 0.59 16.40 -4.42
N ASN A 183 1.54 15.84 -3.69
CA ASN A 183 2.59 15.00 -4.29
C ASN A 183 2.12 13.54 -4.47
N TYR A 184 0.91 13.39 -5.01
CA TYR A 184 0.31 12.11 -5.38
C TYR A 184 0.04 12.13 -6.88
N MET A 185 0.69 11.22 -7.61
CA MET A 185 0.82 11.32 -9.07
C MET A 185 -0.52 11.37 -9.79
N GLU A 186 -1.48 10.54 -9.39
CA GLU A 186 -2.80 10.46 -10.00
C GLU A 186 -3.66 11.73 -9.82
N LEU A 187 -3.28 12.59 -8.86
CA LEU A 187 -3.96 13.86 -8.60
C LEU A 187 -3.14 15.08 -8.97
N ARG A 188 -1.94 14.89 -9.52
CA ARG A 188 -1.08 15.98 -9.94
C ARG A 188 -1.49 16.50 -11.31
N SER A 189 -1.55 17.82 -11.46
CA SER A 189 -1.82 18.50 -12.74
C SER A 189 -0.81 19.62 -12.95
N PRO A 190 -0.07 19.65 -14.06
CA PRO A 190 0.03 18.57 -15.06
C PRO A 190 0.61 17.28 -14.52
N CYS A 191 0.44 16.17 -15.23
CA CYS A 191 1.02 14.88 -14.87
C CYS A 191 2.52 14.99 -14.61
N GLY A 192 3.00 14.40 -13.51
CA GLY A 192 4.40 14.49 -13.11
C GLY A 192 5.31 13.45 -13.75
N ALA A 193 4.84 12.61 -14.69
CA ALA A 193 5.65 11.63 -15.38
C ALA A 193 6.87 12.29 -16.07
N ALA A 194 8.05 11.73 -15.88
CA ALA A 194 9.36 12.26 -16.33
C ALA A 194 9.78 13.61 -15.72
N ILE A 195 8.92 14.31 -14.97
CA ILE A 195 9.23 15.59 -14.33
C ILE A 195 9.45 15.42 -12.83
N GLY A 196 8.54 14.73 -12.16
CA GLY A 196 8.57 14.47 -10.72
C GLY A 196 8.67 13.00 -10.36
N GLN A 197 8.81 12.13 -11.35
CA GLN A 197 8.93 10.68 -11.17
C GLN A 197 9.75 10.06 -12.29
N ALA A 198 10.53 9.06 -11.94
CA ALA A 198 11.14 8.09 -12.85
C ALA A 198 11.06 6.70 -12.22
N ALA A 199 10.84 5.66 -13.03
CA ALA A 199 10.82 4.28 -12.57
C ALA A 199 12.00 3.51 -13.18
N TYR A 200 12.78 2.86 -12.32
CA TYR A 200 13.89 2.00 -12.71
C TYR A 200 13.43 0.55 -12.67
N TYR A 201 13.63 -0.18 -13.74
CA TYR A 201 13.21 -1.56 -13.85
C TYR A 201 14.37 -2.52 -13.59
N PHE A 202 14.06 -3.78 -13.33
CA PHE A 202 15.07 -4.78 -12.92
C PHE A 202 16.14 -5.07 -14.01
N ASN A 203 15.85 -4.79 -15.26
CA ASN A 203 16.76 -4.95 -16.40
C ASN A 203 17.62 -3.71 -16.70
N GLY A 204 17.45 -2.64 -15.88
CA GLY A 204 18.17 -1.37 -16.03
C GLY A 204 17.45 -0.32 -16.89
N ASP A 205 16.30 -0.63 -17.49
CA ASP A 205 15.50 0.36 -18.21
C ASP A 205 14.94 1.42 -17.28
N VAL A 206 14.79 2.64 -17.79
CA VAL A 206 14.22 3.78 -17.07
C VAL A 206 12.95 4.24 -17.79
N TYR A 207 11.87 4.32 -17.03
CA TYR A 207 10.56 4.74 -17.53
C TYR A 207 10.14 6.06 -16.90
N THR A 208 9.22 6.76 -17.54
CA THR A 208 8.69 8.05 -17.07
C THR A 208 7.87 7.94 -15.78
N CYS A 209 7.27 6.78 -15.52
CA CYS A 209 6.55 6.44 -14.30
C CYS A 209 6.46 4.91 -14.16
N ASP A 210 5.96 4.43 -13.02
CA ASP A 210 5.80 3.00 -12.77
C ASP A 210 4.76 2.33 -13.68
N GLU A 211 3.79 3.05 -14.19
CA GLU A 211 2.81 2.53 -15.14
C GLU A 211 3.35 2.45 -16.58
N GLY A 212 4.33 3.26 -16.92
CA GLY A 212 5.00 3.20 -18.24
C GLY A 212 5.81 1.92 -18.49
N ARG A 213 6.03 1.11 -17.45
CA ARG A 213 6.76 -0.17 -17.51
C ARG A 213 5.87 -1.41 -17.72
N MET A 214 4.55 -1.23 -17.79
CA MET A 214 3.54 -2.29 -17.87
C MET A 214 3.10 -2.58 -19.31
#